data_466103b76deafea5a3d73c3a435023d7
#
_entry.id   466103b76deafea5a3d73c3a435023d7
#
_cell.length_a   1.000
_cell.length_b   1.000
_cell.length_c   1.000
_cell.angle_alpha   90.00
_cell.angle_beta   90.00
_cell.angle_gamma   90.00
#
_symmetry.space_group_name_H-M   'P 1'
#
loop_
_entity.id
_entity.type
_entity.pdbx_description
1 polymer ?
#
loop_
_entity_poly.entity_id
_entity_poly.type
_entity_poly.pdbx_seq_one_letter_code
_entity_poly.pdbx_strand_id
1 'polypeptide(L)'
;MPSEHYGDYQMEIYLDGLHGKLPRFPVDHESLEAAAVEVLPSWVYSYVGYGAGDGRTQQANVDAFGRYAIVPRMLVAPTERDLSVSLFDMHLPTPLFMPPVGVVGVCSQDMHGDIAAAKASALTGVPMVASTLTQDRMEDVRPHSGETPNLFQLYTANDKELARSFLHRAEQSGYKAVAVTLDTWITGWRPHDLNMANFPQLRGYCLQNYFTDEVFRARLSKTPEEDPGAAALEWAKVFGHPVRWEDLGWLRESTKLPILLKGILHPDDVRKARDHGIDGIYCSNHGGRQANGGLPALEALPAIVKAAEGMPVLFDSGVRSGSDVAKALALGATAVGIGRTYLYALAIGGVDGLVSQLRSVLAELDLLMAVDGFPSIADLRAAGAQRI
;
A
#
# COMPACT_ATOMS: atom_id res chain seq x y z
N MET A 1 16.59 -22.71 -14.43
CA MET A 1 16.05 -23.53 -13.33
C MET A 1 14.96 -22.72 -12.65
N PRO A 2 13.87 -23.28 -12.15
CA PRO A 2 12.97 -22.52 -11.32
C PRO A 2 13.79 -21.95 -10.15
N SER A 3 13.59 -20.68 -9.81
CA SER A 3 14.26 -20.05 -8.67
C SER A 3 13.76 -20.70 -7.39
N GLU A 4 14.67 -21.21 -6.56
CA GLU A 4 14.33 -21.77 -5.25
C GLU A 4 14.15 -20.67 -4.21
N HIS A 5 14.80 -19.51 -4.44
CA HIS A 5 14.78 -18.36 -3.55
C HIS A 5 14.49 -17.05 -4.31
N TYR A 6 13.94 -16.06 -3.63
CA TYR A 6 13.73 -14.74 -4.23
C TYR A 6 15.06 -14.08 -4.65
N GLY A 7 16.14 -14.31 -3.89
CA GLY A 7 17.49 -13.81 -4.17
C GLY A 7 18.09 -14.28 -5.48
N ASP A 8 17.59 -15.39 -6.04
CA ASP A 8 18.06 -15.93 -7.33
C ASP A 8 17.83 -14.94 -8.49
N TYR A 9 16.90 -13.99 -8.33
CA TYR A 9 16.66 -12.93 -9.31
C TYR A 9 17.92 -12.11 -9.60
N GLN A 10 18.79 -11.89 -8.63
CA GLN A 10 20.08 -11.24 -8.83
C GLN A 10 20.94 -12.04 -9.84
N MET A 11 20.97 -13.36 -9.72
CA MET A 11 21.74 -14.22 -10.62
C MET A 11 21.15 -14.25 -12.02
N GLU A 12 19.83 -14.22 -12.18
CA GLU A 12 19.19 -14.09 -13.50
C GLU A 12 19.70 -12.83 -14.23
N ILE A 13 19.77 -11.69 -13.53
CA ILE A 13 20.26 -10.42 -14.09
C ILE A 13 21.75 -10.55 -14.51
N TYR A 14 22.59 -11.13 -13.66
CA TYR A 14 24.02 -11.31 -13.99
C TYR A 14 24.23 -12.25 -15.19
N LEU A 15 23.48 -13.34 -15.26
CA LEU A 15 23.57 -14.30 -16.39
C LEU A 15 23.09 -13.67 -17.70
N ASP A 16 22.03 -12.87 -17.68
CA ASP A 16 21.60 -12.10 -18.86
C ASP A 16 22.68 -11.10 -19.30
N GLY A 17 23.40 -10.50 -18.34
CA GLY A 17 24.52 -9.59 -18.60
C GLY A 17 25.68 -10.26 -19.34
N LEU A 18 25.94 -11.57 -19.17
CA LEU A 18 26.91 -12.32 -19.93
C LEU A 18 26.59 -12.37 -21.44
N HIS A 19 25.34 -12.19 -21.79
CA HIS A 19 24.84 -12.10 -23.17
C HIS A 19 24.58 -10.68 -23.65
N GLY A 20 25.08 -9.66 -22.90
CA GLY A 20 24.95 -8.23 -23.23
C GLY A 20 23.55 -7.66 -23.00
N LYS A 21 22.69 -8.35 -22.26
CA LYS A 21 21.36 -7.86 -21.90
C LYS A 21 21.41 -7.12 -20.58
N LEU A 22 20.99 -5.87 -20.58
CA LEU A 22 20.78 -5.07 -19.36
C LEU A 22 19.37 -5.30 -18.82
N PRO A 23 19.14 -5.06 -17.51
CA PRO A 23 17.80 -5.01 -16.96
C PRO A 23 16.92 -4.02 -17.72
N ARG A 24 15.72 -4.45 -18.08
CA ARG A 24 14.75 -3.60 -18.80
C ARG A 24 14.26 -2.43 -17.96
N PHE A 25 14.22 -2.61 -16.64
CA PHE A 25 13.75 -1.62 -15.68
C PHE A 25 14.83 -1.37 -14.62
N PRO A 26 14.92 -0.14 -14.07
CA PRO A 26 15.83 0.15 -12.97
C PRO A 26 15.55 -0.75 -11.75
N VAL A 27 16.60 -1.17 -11.07
CA VAL A 27 16.52 -2.00 -9.85
C VAL A 27 16.62 -1.19 -8.57
N ASP A 28 17.07 0.07 -8.65
CA ASP A 28 17.15 1.00 -7.52
C ASP A 28 16.04 2.06 -7.57
N HIS A 29 15.71 2.62 -6.40
CA HIS A 29 14.59 3.55 -6.27
C HIS A 29 14.83 4.89 -6.99
N GLU A 30 16.04 5.44 -6.95
CA GLU A 30 16.34 6.76 -7.51
C GLU A 30 16.23 6.73 -9.04
N SER A 31 16.84 5.74 -9.68
CA SER A 31 16.73 5.54 -11.12
C SER A 31 15.29 5.22 -11.56
N LEU A 32 14.55 4.48 -10.73
CA LEU A 32 13.14 4.16 -10.98
C LEU A 32 12.26 5.41 -10.94
N GLU A 33 12.46 6.27 -9.94
CA GLU A 33 11.73 7.55 -9.83
C GLU A 33 12.07 8.47 -11.00
N ALA A 34 13.35 8.60 -11.35
CA ALA A 34 13.79 9.40 -12.48
C ALA A 34 13.12 8.94 -13.80
N ALA A 35 13.09 7.62 -14.06
CA ALA A 35 12.42 7.07 -15.23
C ALA A 35 10.90 7.32 -15.21
N ALA A 36 10.27 7.26 -14.05
CA ALA A 36 8.82 7.53 -13.92
C ALA A 36 8.48 9.00 -14.16
N VAL A 37 9.35 9.94 -13.75
CA VAL A 37 9.18 11.39 -14.03
C VAL A 37 9.12 11.66 -15.53
N GLU A 38 9.91 10.95 -16.33
CA GLU A 38 9.94 11.13 -17.79
C GLU A 38 8.67 10.65 -18.50
N VAL A 39 7.95 9.67 -17.93
CA VAL A 39 6.79 9.07 -18.58
C VAL A 39 5.45 9.49 -17.97
N LEU A 40 5.43 9.87 -16.69
CA LEU A 40 4.18 10.29 -16.04
C LEU A 40 3.79 11.70 -16.50
N PRO A 41 2.52 11.93 -16.83
CA PRO A 41 2.02 13.30 -16.97
C PRO A 41 2.31 14.11 -15.70
N SER A 42 2.73 15.35 -15.86
CA SER A 42 3.13 16.22 -14.74
C SER A 42 2.07 16.31 -13.63
N TRP A 43 0.79 16.28 -13.99
CA TRP A 43 -0.32 16.32 -13.05
C TRP A 43 -0.48 15.00 -12.26
N VAL A 44 -0.09 13.86 -12.83
CA VAL A 44 -0.06 12.57 -12.10
C VAL A 44 1.14 12.53 -11.18
N TYR A 45 2.34 12.91 -11.68
CA TYR A 45 3.54 12.95 -10.85
C TYR A 45 3.41 13.93 -9.69
N SER A 46 2.81 15.11 -9.91
CA SER A 46 2.48 16.08 -8.85
C SER A 46 1.70 15.40 -7.72
N TYR A 47 0.71 14.59 -8.07
CA TYR A 47 -0.10 13.89 -7.08
C TYR A 47 0.67 12.77 -6.37
N VAL A 48 1.42 11.91 -7.07
CA VAL A 48 2.05 10.72 -6.45
C VAL A 48 3.41 11.02 -5.82
N GLY A 49 4.20 11.92 -6.40
CA GLY A 49 5.60 12.18 -5.99
C GLY A 49 5.73 12.97 -4.69
N TYR A 50 4.81 13.90 -4.45
CA TYR A 50 4.98 14.89 -3.39
C TYR A 50 4.05 14.67 -2.19
N GLY A 51 4.50 15.20 -1.02
CA GLY A 51 3.78 15.16 0.25
C GLY A 51 2.97 16.42 0.54
N ALA A 52 2.48 16.52 1.79
CA ALA A 52 1.83 17.71 2.33
C ALA A 52 2.87 18.76 2.75
N GLY A 53 2.48 20.04 2.70
CA GLY A 53 3.30 21.17 3.10
C GLY A 53 4.61 21.25 2.33
N ASP A 54 5.71 21.46 3.03
CA ASP A 54 7.07 21.49 2.46
C ASP A 54 7.73 20.11 2.31
N GLY A 55 6.96 19.02 2.52
CA GLY A 55 7.42 17.64 2.33
C GLY A 55 8.31 17.09 3.46
N ARG A 56 8.49 17.80 4.57
CA ARG A 56 9.38 17.34 5.66
C ARG A 56 8.97 16.01 6.25
N THR A 57 7.67 15.77 6.46
CA THR A 57 7.21 14.46 6.97
C THR A 57 7.46 13.34 5.95
N GLN A 58 7.29 13.62 4.66
CA GLN A 58 7.63 12.66 3.61
C GLN A 58 9.12 12.29 3.66
N GLN A 59 10.00 13.27 3.73
CA GLN A 59 11.44 13.04 3.82
C GLN A 59 11.82 12.35 5.13
N ALA A 60 11.26 12.79 6.25
CA ALA A 60 11.52 12.17 7.56
C ALA A 60 11.10 10.70 7.64
N ASN A 61 10.06 10.27 6.90
CA ASN A 61 9.71 8.84 6.77
C ASN A 61 10.84 8.03 6.13
N VAL A 62 11.51 8.57 5.12
CA VAL A 62 12.66 7.91 4.46
C VAL A 62 13.87 7.93 5.39
N ASP A 63 14.20 9.09 5.97
CA ASP A 63 15.36 9.26 6.85
C ASP A 63 15.27 8.41 8.12
N ALA A 64 14.06 8.09 8.58
CA ALA A 64 13.86 7.26 9.77
C ALA A 64 14.49 5.86 9.64
N PHE A 65 14.54 5.29 8.45
CA PHE A 65 15.17 3.99 8.22
C PHE A 65 16.69 4.03 8.46
N GLY A 66 17.35 5.17 8.26
CA GLY A 66 18.77 5.36 8.58
C GLY A 66 19.10 5.34 10.08
N ARG A 67 18.08 5.41 10.95
CA ARG A 67 18.26 5.40 12.41
C ARG A 67 18.19 4.00 13.01
N TYR A 68 17.96 2.98 12.22
CA TYR A 68 17.87 1.59 12.65
C TYR A 68 18.82 0.72 11.83
N ALA A 69 19.45 -0.24 12.51
CA ALA A 69 20.33 -1.22 11.90
C ALA A 69 19.94 -2.63 12.33
N ILE A 70 20.10 -3.58 11.43
CA ILE A 70 20.02 -5.00 11.72
C ILE A 70 21.43 -5.47 12.10
N VAL A 71 21.54 -6.22 13.18
CA VAL A 71 22.84 -6.77 13.65
C VAL A 71 23.00 -8.17 13.07
N PRO A 72 23.97 -8.39 12.15
CA PRO A 72 24.13 -9.68 11.49
C PRO A 72 24.67 -10.75 12.44
N ARG A 73 24.31 -12.00 12.16
CA ARG A 73 24.81 -13.18 12.85
C ARG A 73 25.55 -14.09 11.88
N MET A 74 26.88 -14.04 11.92
CA MET A 74 27.72 -14.86 11.07
C MET A 74 27.71 -16.33 11.49
N LEU A 75 28.10 -17.22 10.57
CA LEU A 75 28.19 -18.67 10.75
C LEU A 75 26.83 -19.38 10.95
N VAL A 76 25.71 -18.70 10.73
CA VAL A 76 24.38 -19.32 10.68
C VAL A 76 24.15 -19.96 9.30
N ALA A 77 24.52 -19.22 8.24
CA ALA A 77 24.45 -19.66 6.84
C ALA A 77 23.09 -20.32 6.46
N PRO A 78 21.97 -19.59 6.55
CA PRO A 78 20.65 -20.16 6.26
C PRO A 78 20.54 -20.43 4.74
N THR A 79 20.68 -21.70 4.34
CA THR A 79 20.50 -22.14 2.95
C THR A 79 19.02 -22.13 2.57
N GLU A 80 18.15 -22.47 3.50
CA GLU A 80 16.70 -22.36 3.35
C GLU A 80 16.20 -21.10 4.09
N ARG A 81 15.34 -20.32 3.43
CA ARG A 81 14.78 -19.09 4.02
C ARG A 81 13.29 -19.04 3.78
N ASP A 82 12.54 -18.69 4.83
CA ASP A 82 11.09 -18.53 4.80
C ASP A 82 10.72 -17.07 4.97
N LEU A 83 10.22 -16.46 3.88
CA LEU A 83 9.73 -15.09 3.86
C LEU A 83 8.21 -15.01 4.10
N SER A 84 7.55 -16.15 4.31
CA SER A 84 6.11 -16.17 4.49
C SER A 84 5.68 -15.53 5.82
N VAL A 85 4.46 -14.99 5.81
CA VAL A 85 3.81 -14.44 7.01
C VAL A 85 2.33 -14.80 7.03
N SER A 86 1.75 -14.82 8.22
CA SER A 86 0.30 -14.96 8.38
C SER A 86 -0.33 -13.60 8.67
N LEU A 87 -1.45 -13.31 8.00
CA LEU A 87 -2.30 -12.16 8.25
C LEU A 87 -3.75 -12.63 8.38
N PHE A 88 -4.32 -12.56 9.57
CA PHE A 88 -5.58 -13.22 9.90
C PHE A 88 -5.52 -14.73 9.59
N ASP A 89 -6.43 -15.25 8.77
CA ASP A 89 -6.45 -16.63 8.27
C ASP A 89 -5.71 -16.81 6.93
N MET A 90 -5.09 -15.75 6.42
CA MET A 90 -4.36 -15.77 5.15
C MET A 90 -2.89 -16.16 5.36
N HIS A 91 -2.42 -17.12 4.59
CA HIS A 91 -0.99 -17.38 4.41
C HIS A 91 -0.48 -16.56 3.23
N LEU A 92 0.47 -15.67 3.48
CA LEU A 92 1.11 -14.82 2.48
C LEU A 92 2.53 -15.35 2.22
N PRO A 93 2.90 -15.67 0.97
CA PRO A 93 4.24 -16.20 0.68
C PRO A 93 5.37 -15.17 0.89
N THR A 94 5.02 -13.92 1.08
CA THR A 94 5.94 -12.78 1.23
C THR A 94 5.36 -11.75 2.21
N PRO A 95 6.22 -11.04 2.98
CA PRO A 95 5.79 -10.01 3.90
C PRO A 95 5.54 -8.66 3.23
N LEU A 96 5.68 -8.58 1.89
CA LEU A 96 5.49 -7.36 1.10
C LEU A 96 4.04 -7.23 0.65
N PHE A 97 3.52 -6.01 0.56
CA PHE A 97 2.25 -5.72 -0.11
C PHE A 97 2.26 -4.37 -0.84
N MET A 98 1.36 -4.18 -1.79
CA MET A 98 1.10 -2.90 -2.47
C MET A 98 0.02 -2.13 -1.68
N PRO A 99 0.35 -1.01 -1.01
CA PRO A 99 -0.60 -0.22 -0.23
C PRO A 99 -1.62 0.51 -1.11
N PRO A 100 -2.76 0.95 -0.54
CA PRO A 100 -3.81 1.60 -1.30
C PRO A 100 -3.38 3.00 -1.77
N VAL A 101 -3.58 3.27 -3.05
CA VAL A 101 -3.38 4.58 -3.67
C VAL A 101 -4.56 4.91 -4.57
N GLY A 102 -5.15 6.09 -4.37
CA GLY A 102 -6.37 6.51 -5.05
C GLY A 102 -6.18 7.00 -6.50
N VAL A 103 -5.05 6.70 -7.15
CA VAL A 103 -4.74 7.08 -8.54
C VAL A 103 -3.93 6.01 -9.27
N VAL A 104 -3.95 4.77 -8.80
CA VAL A 104 -3.22 3.66 -9.43
C VAL A 104 -3.59 3.54 -10.91
N GLY A 105 -4.89 3.61 -11.21
CA GLY A 105 -5.40 3.49 -12.56
C GLY A 105 -4.73 4.44 -13.55
N VAL A 106 -4.62 5.72 -13.19
CA VAL A 106 -4.06 6.76 -14.07
C VAL A 106 -2.53 6.83 -14.07
N CYS A 107 -1.84 6.03 -13.23
CA CYS A 107 -0.39 5.88 -13.29
C CYS A 107 0.05 4.96 -14.44
N SER A 108 -0.83 4.13 -14.98
CA SER A 108 -0.55 3.31 -16.14
C SER A 108 -0.87 4.06 -17.43
N GLN A 109 -0.08 3.81 -18.49
CA GLN A 109 -0.26 4.46 -19.78
C GLN A 109 -1.58 4.10 -20.46
N ASP A 110 -2.12 2.91 -20.19
CA ASP A 110 -3.42 2.44 -20.69
C ASP A 110 -4.60 2.82 -19.78
N MET A 111 -4.36 3.54 -18.69
CA MET A 111 -5.35 3.95 -17.69
C MET A 111 -5.98 2.79 -16.89
N HIS A 112 -5.42 1.58 -16.97
CA HIS A 112 -5.88 0.36 -16.27
C HIS A 112 -4.87 -0.13 -15.22
N GLY A 113 -4.23 0.80 -14.51
CA GLY A 113 -3.21 0.50 -13.50
C GLY A 113 -3.72 -0.36 -12.35
N ASP A 114 -5.00 -0.25 -11.98
CA ASP A 114 -5.61 -1.09 -10.94
C ASP A 114 -5.61 -2.57 -11.37
N ILE A 115 -5.99 -2.86 -12.62
CA ILE A 115 -5.93 -4.21 -13.22
C ILE A 115 -4.48 -4.68 -13.37
N ALA A 116 -3.57 -3.78 -13.77
CA ALA A 116 -2.15 -4.14 -13.89
C ALA A 116 -1.54 -4.52 -12.53
N ALA A 117 -1.87 -3.80 -11.45
CA ALA A 117 -1.45 -4.14 -10.09
C ALA A 117 -2.04 -5.50 -9.64
N ALA A 118 -3.29 -5.79 -9.96
CA ALA A 118 -3.91 -7.09 -9.68
C ALA A 118 -3.21 -8.24 -10.42
N LYS A 119 -2.86 -8.06 -11.70
CA LYS A 119 -2.08 -9.04 -12.47
C LYS A 119 -0.67 -9.25 -11.88
N ALA A 120 0.02 -8.19 -11.50
CA ALA A 120 1.32 -8.30 -10.84
C ALA A 120 1.21 -9.02 -9.49
N SER A 121 0.14 -8.76 -8.73
CA SER A 121 -0.20 -9.49 -7.50
C SER A 121 -0.29 -11.00 -7.74
N ALA A 122 -1.04 -11.42 -8.78
CA ALA A 122 -1.17 -12.83 -9.14
C ALA A 122 0.17 -13.49 -9.53
N LEU A 123 1.04 -12.76 -10.25
CA LEU A 123 2.32 -13.27 -10.74
C LEU A 123 3.39 -13.35 -9.65
N THR A 124 3.32 -12.51 -8.62
CA THR A 124 4.37 -12.41 -7.59
C THR A 124 3.95 -12.96 -6.24
N GLY A 125 2.67 -13.22 -6.02
CA GLY A 125 2.11 -13.56 -4.71
C GLY A 125 2.09 -12.37 -3.73
N VAL A 126 2.46 -11.16 -4.16
CA VAL A 126 2.43 -9.94 -3.35
C VAL A 126 1.00 -9.38 -3.33
N PRO A 127 0.31 -9.35 -2.17
CA PRO A 127 -1.03 -8.80 -2.10
C PRO A 127 -1.09 -7.33 -2.47
N MET A 128 -2.24 -6.88 -2.99
CA MET A 128 -2.57 -5.47 -3.09
C MET A 128 -3.70 -5.09 -2.13
N VAL A 129 -3.70 -3.85 -1.70
CA VAL A 129 -4.85 -3.21 -1.04
C VAL A 129 -5.51 -2.29 -2.05
N ALA A 130 -6.62 -2.75 -2.65
CA ALA A 130 -7.35 -1.96 -3.64
C ALA A 130 -8.02 -0.75 -2.97
N SER A 131 -7.91 0.42 -3.57
CA SER A 131 -8.52 1.65 -3.05
C SER A 131 -10.03 1.71 -3.32
N THR A 132 -10.77 2.48 -2.51
CA THR A 132 -12.12 2.95 -2.90
C THR A 132 -12.08 3.82 -4.16
N LEU A 133 -10.95 4.53 -4.35
CA LEU A 133 -10.72 5.41 -5.50
C LEU A 133 -9.93 4.65 -6.56
N THR A 134 -10.63 4.03 -7.51
CA THR A 134 -10.06 3.23 -8.59
C THR A 134 -10.59 3.66 -9.95
N GLN A 135 -9.77 3.49 -10.97
CA GLN A 135 -10.15 3.74 -12.37
C GLN A 135 -10.95 2.56 -12.95
N ASP A 136 -10.73 1.35 -12.45
CA ASP A 136 -11.48 0.15 -12.77
C ASP A 136 -12.37 -0.23 -11.58
N ARG A 137 -13.52 -0.87 -11.79
CA ARG A 137 -14.40 -1.31 -10.70
C ARG A 137 -13.72 -2.41 -9.88
N MET A 138 -13.97 -2.44 -8.58
CA MET A 138 -13.42 -3.47 -7.69
C MET A 138 -13.76 -4.90 -8.15
N GLU A 139 -14.93 -5.09 -8.77
CA GLU A 139 -15.40 -6.36 -9.35
C GLU A 139 -14.58 -6.78 -10.57
N ASP A 140 -14.08 -5.82 -11.35
CA ASP A 140 -13.26 -6.09 -12.53
C ASP A 140 -11.78 -6.28 -12.14
N VAL A 141 -11.32 -5.58 -11.09
CA VAL A 141 -9.92 -5.66 -10.59
C VAL A 141 -9.65 -7.00 -9.91
N ARG A 142 -10.51 -7.40 -8.95
CA ARG A 142 -10.24 -8.56 -8.07
C ARG A 142 -9.99 -9.87 -8.82
N PRO A 143 -10.72 -10.25 -9.89
CA PRO A 143 -10.48 -11.50 -10.61
C PRO A 143 -9.07 -11.63 -11.19
N HIS A 144 -8.43 -10.51 -11.55
CA HIS A 144 -7.07 -10.51 -12.12
C HIS A 144 -5.98 -10.85 -11.11
N SER A 145 -6.27 -10.86 -9.81
CA SER A 145 -5.32 -11.27 -8.76
C SER A 145 -5.24 -12.79 -8.55
N GLY A 146 -6.05 -13.57 -9.28
CA GLY A 146 -6.09 -15.03 -9.12
C GLY A 146 -6.33 -15.43 -7.66
N GLU A 147 -5.52 -16.37 -7.16
CA GLU A 147 -5.61 -16.89 -5.79
C GLU A 147 -4.93 -15.98 -4.75
N THR A 148 -4.18 -14.95 -5.15
CA THR A 148 -3.52 -14.05 -4.20
C THR A 148 -4.57 -13.29 -3.38
N PRO A 149 -4.54 -13.39 -2.04
CA PRO A 149 -5.52 -12.72 -1.19
C PRO A 149 -5.27 -11.21 -1.16
N ASN A 150 -6.25 -10.42 -1.60
CA ASN A 150 -6.17 -8.97 -1.62
C ASN A 150 -7.11 -8.34 -0.59
N LEU A 151 -6.77 -7.14 -0.15
CA LEU A 151 -7.55 -6.34 0.77
C LEU A 151 -8.24 -5.20 0.03
N PHE A 152 -9.32 -4.69 0.61
CA PHE A 152 -10.00 -3.49 0.14
C PHE A 152 -9.76 -2.33 1.11
N GLN A 153 -9.45 -1.13 0.61
CA GLN A 153 -9.35 0.05 1.44
C GLN A 153 -10.63 0.88 1.32
N LEU A 154 -11.24 1.21 2.46
CA LEU A 154 -12.43 2.03 2.54
C LEU A 154 -12.09 3.47 2.94
N TYR A 155 -12.50 4.43 2.11
CA TYR A 155 -12.82 5.78 2.56
C TYR A 155 -14.30 5.82 2.94
N THR A 156 -14.60 6.10 4.18
CA THR A 156 -15.98 6.15 4.65
C THR A 156 -16.67 7.37 4.06
N ALA A 157 -17.74 7.13 3.32
CA ALA A 157 -18.60 8.18 2.83
C ALA A 157 -19.42 8.80 3.98
N ASN A 158 -19.88 10.04 3.84
CA ASN A 158 -20.81 10.65 4.78
C ASN A 158 -22.23 10.07 4.66
N ASP A 159 -22.46 9.20 3.70
CA ASP A 159 -23.66 8.38 3.52
C ASP A 159 -23.32 6.93 3.95
N LYS A 160 -23.93 6.48 5.04
CA LYS A 160 -23.68 5.14 5.60
C LYS A 160 -24.14 4.01 4.68
N GLU A 161 -25.20 4.21 3.89
CA GLU A 161 -25.69 3.20 2.95
C GLU A 161 -24.71 3.03 1.79
N LEU A 162 -24.08 4.12 1.33
CA LEU A 162 -23.04 4.04 0.31
C LEU A 162 -21.79 3.30 0.84
N ALA A 163 -21.38 3.59 2.08
CA ALA A 163 -20.26 2.88 2.69
C ALA A 163 -20.57 1.37 2.90
N ARG A 164 -21.82 1.00 3.28
CA ARG A 164 -22.28 -0.39 3.34
C ARG A 164 -22.25 -1.06 1.96
N SER A 165 -22.69 -0.35 0.93
CA SER A 165 -22.64 -0.86 -0.44
C SER A 165 -21.21 -1.23 -0.83
N PHE A 166 -20.22 -0.36 -0.58
CA PHE A 166 -18.82 -0.66 -0.87
C PHE A 166 -18.30 -1.87 -0.10
N LEU A 167 -18.62 -1.99 1.20
CA LEU A 167 -18.22 -3.13 2.01
C LEU A 167 -18.83 -4.44 1.49
N HIS A 168 -20.11 -4.43 1.14
CA HIS A 168 -20.80 -5.59 0.60
C HIS A 168 -20.24 -6.00 -0.77
N ARG A 169 -20.01 -5.04 -1.67
CA ARG A 169 -19.40 -5.27 -2.98
C ARG A 169 -17.98 -5.84 -2.85
N ALA A 170 -17.18 -5.31 -1.92
CA ALA A 170 -15.84 -5.83 -1.66
C ALA A 170 -15.88 -7.28 -1.13
N GLU A 171 -16.81 -7.59 -0.22
CA GLU A 171 -17.01 -8.93 0.30
C GLU A 171 -17.45 -9.91 -0.80
N GLN A 172 -18.42 -9.52 -1.64
CA GLN A 172 -18.88 -10.33 -2.78
C GLN A 172 -17.81 -10.53 -3.84
N SER A 173 -16.96 -9.54 -4.07
CA SER A 173 -15.83 -9.63 -5.01
C SER A 173 -14.71 -10.55 -4.49
N GLY A 174 -14.73 -10.96 -3.22
CA GLY A 174 -13.77 -11.89 -2.64
C GLY A 174 -12.50 -11.22 -2.08
N TYR A 175 -12.56 -9.94 -1.74
CA TYR A 175 -11.52 -9.32 -0.89
C TYR A 175 -11.54 -9.96 0.50
N LYS A 176 -10.39 -10.01 1.17
CA LYS A 176 -10.19 -10.81 2.38
C LYS A 176 -10.13 -10.01 3.69
N ALA A 177 -9.97 -8.70 3.60
CA ALA A 177 -10.01 -7.79 4.74
C ALA A 177 -10.30 -6.37 4.26
N VAL A 178 -10.68 -5.49 5.18
CA VAL A 178 -10.94 -4.07 4.91
C VAL A 178 -10.00 -3.19 5.71
N ALA A 179 -9.28 -2.28 5.03
CA ALA A 179 -8.49 -1.23 5.65
C ALA A 179 -9.28 0.09 5.65
N VAL A 180 -9.81 0.48 6.80
CA VAL A 180 -10.54 1.75 6.97
C VAL A 180 -9.54 2.88 7.17
N THR A 181 -9.51 3.83 6.25
CA THR A 181 -8.58 4.96 6.28
C THR A 181 -9.14 6.10 7.11
N LEU A 182 -8.43 6.48 8.17
CA LEU A 182 -8.86 7.46 9.16
C LEU A 182 -8.29 8.85 8.92
N ASP A 183 -7.15 8.95 8.25
CA ASP A 183 -6.36 10.17 8.11
C ASP A 183 -6.70 11.01 6.85
N THR A 184 -7.73 10.60 6.07
CA THR A 184 -8.09 11.27 4.79
C THR A 184 -9.61 11.51 4.69
N TRP A 185 -10.23 11.95 5.78
CA TRP A 185 -11.60 12.47 5.73
C TRP A 185 -11.65 13.91 5.17
N ILE A 186 -10.51 14.59 5.12
CA ILE A 186 -10.25 15.85 4.46
C ILE A 186 -8.88 15.77 3.74
N THR A 187 -8.76 16.43 2.59
CA THR A 187 -7.50 16.43 1.84
C THR A 187 -6.45 17.30 2.53
N GLY A 188 -5.24 16.78 2.70
CA GLY A 188 -4.10 17.53 3.22
C GLY A 188 -3.71 18.70 2.31
N TRP A 189 -3.02 19.69 2.85
CA TRP A 189 -2.47 20.80 2.08
C TRP A 189 -1.29 20.33 1.23
N ARG A 190 -1.49 20.17 -0.09
CA ARG A 190 -0.51 19.63 -1.05
C ARG A 190 -0.10 20.71 -2.06
N PRO A 191 0.97 21.48 -1.80
CA PRO A 191 1.34 22.63 -2.61
C PRO A 191 1.55 22.31 -4.10
N HIS A 192 2.11 21.14 -4.41
CA HIS A 192 2.33 20.74 -5.81
C HIS A 192 1.00 20.55 -6.56
N ASP A 193 0.01 19.90 -5.96
CA ASP A 193 -1.32 19.74 -6.55
C ASP A 193 -2.05 21.08 -6.64
N LEU A 194 -1.93 21.92 -5.61
CA LEU A 194 -2.56 23.24 -5.55
C LEU A 194 -1.96 24.20 -6.58
N ASN A 195 -0.65 24.20 -6.78
CA ASN A 195 0.02 25.04 -7.80
C ASN A 195 -0.41 24.65 -9.22
N MET A 196 -0.83 23.41 -9.44
CA MET A 196 -1.37 22.96 -10.72
C MET A 196 -2.92 23.10 -10.77
N ALA A 197 -3.56 23.53 -9.69
CA ALA A 197 -5.02 23.56 -9.53
C ALA A 197 -5.64 22.21 -9.97
N ASN A 198 -4.97 21.10 -9.60
CA ASN A 198 -5.33 19.76 -10.05
C ASN A 198 -5.67 18.84 -8.87
N PHE A 199 -6.85 18.23 -8.97
CA PHE A 199 -7.27 17.14 -8.12
C PHE A 199 -7.93 16.08 -9.02
N PRO A 200 -7.29 14.93 -9.26
CA PRO A 200 -7.73 13.99 -10.28
C PRO A 200 -9.19 13.57 -10.17
N GLN A 201 -9.68 13.34 -8.96
CA GLN A 201 -11.05 12.91 -8.71
C GLN A 201 -12.09 13.97 -9.10
N LEU A 202 -11.79 15.27 -8.93
CA LEU A 202 -12.69 16.33 -9.39
C LEU A 202 -12.77 16.43 -10.91
N ARG A 203 -11.85 15.77 -11.63
CA ARG A 203 -11.89 15.61 -13.09
C ARG A 203 -12.53 14.28 -13.52
N GLY A 204 -13.10 13.53 -12.57
CA GLY A 204 -13.76 12.24 -12.83
C GLY A 204 -12.83 11.02 -12.89
N TYR A 205 -11.51 11.19 -12.63
CA TYR A 205 -10.58 10.08 -12.61
C TYR A 205 -10.69 9.26 -11.32
N CYS A 206 -10.51 7.95 -11.43
CA CYS A 206 -10.47 7.01 -10.32
C CYS A 206 -11.72 7.03 -9.42
N LEU A 207 -12.89 7.15 -10.02
CA LEU A 207 -14.19 7.17 -9.34
C LEU A 207 -15.12 6.02 -9.76
N GLN A 208 -14.60 4.97 -10.42
CA GLN A 208 -15.46 3.93 -10.98
C GLN A 208 -16.25 3.15 -9.93
N ASN A 209 -15.72 2.96 -8.72
CA ASN A 209 -16.48 2.34 -7.64
C ASN A 209 -17.71 3.17 -7.23
N TYR A 210 -17.62 4.51 -7.29
CA TYR A 210 -18.76 5.41 -7.05
C TYR A 210 -19.69 5.45 -8.27
N PHE A 211 -19.15 5.64 -9.47
CA PHE A 211 -19.92 5.83 -10.69
C PHE A 211 -20.76 4.61 -11.08
N THR A 212 -20.40 3.44 -10.59
CA THR A 212 -21.12 2.18 -10.82
C THR A 212 -21.95 1.74 -9.60
N ASP A 213 -21.92 2.47 -8.50
CA ASP A 213 -22.67 2.14 -7.29
C ASP A 213 -24.12 2.64 -7.39
N GLU A 214 -25.09 1.76 -7.15
CA GLU A 214 -26.51 2.10 -7.25
C GLU A 214 -26.94 3.17 -6.23
N VAL A 215 -26.39 3.12 -4.99
CA VAL A 215 -26.69 4.11 -3.95
C VAL A 215 -26.14 5.48 -4.36
N PHE A 216 -24.94 5.53 -4.91
CA PHE A 216 -24.38 6.78 -5.41
C PHE A 216 -25.14 7.29 -6.63
N ARG A 217 -25.44 6.42 -7.60
CA ARG A 217 -26.19 6.81 -8.83
C ARG A 217 -27.57 7.34 -8.52
N ALA A 218 -28.25 6.82 -7.50
CA ALA A 218 -29.57 7.31 -7.09
C ALA A 218 -29.59 8.78 -6.60
N ARG A 219 -28.41 9.35 -6.29
CA ARG A 219 -28.25 10.76 -5.88
C ARG A 219 -28.13 11.71 -7.09
N LEU A 220 -27.87 11.17 -8.27
CA LEU A 220 -27.57 11.94 -9.48
C LEU A 220 -28.84 12.25 -10.26
N SER A 221 -28.92 13.44 -10.83
CA SER A 221 -29.99 13.84 -11.77
C SER A 221 -29.72 13.34 -13.20
N LYS A 222 -28.46 13.07 -13.54
CA LYS A 222 -27.99 12.48 -14.79
C LYS A 222 -26.95 11.42 -14.45
N THR A 223 -26.83 10.40 -15.28
CA THR A 223 -25.84 9.34 -15.08
C THR A 223 -24.40 9.87 -15.21
N PRO A 224 -23.40 9.21 -14.61
CA PRO A 224 -21.99 9.60 -14.78
C PRO A 224 -21.55 9.58 -16.25
N GLU A 225 -22.17 8.75 -17.09
CA GLU A 225 -21.92 8.67 -18.53
C GLU A 225 -22.45 9.89 -19.29
N GLU A 226 -23.57 10.47 -18.83
CA GLU A 226 -24.18 11.67 -19.41
C GLU A 226 -23.53 12.97 -18.93
N ASP A 227 -23.11 13.02 -17.65
CA ASP A 227 -22.49 14.21 -17.03
C ASP A 227 -21.46 13.82 -15.98
N PRO A 228 -20.24 13.40 -16.40
CA PRO A 228 -19.19 12.99 -15.46
C PRO A 228 -18.74 14.12 -14.55
N GLY A 229 -18.82 15.38 -14.97
CA GLY A 229 -18.48 16.54 -14.17
C GLY A 229 -19.44 16.73 -13.01
N ALA A 230 -20.75 16.64 -13.24
CA ALA A 230 -21.75 16.72 -12.16
C ALA A 230 -21.61 15.54 -11.20
N ALA A 231 -21.33 14.34 -11.70
CA ALA A 231 -21.08 13.16 -10.87
C ALA A 231 -19.82 13.33 -9.98
N ALA A 232 -18.74 13.89 -10.51
CA ALA A 232 -17.52 14.19 -9.72
C ALA A 232 -17.78 15.27 -8.63
N LEU A 233 -18.61 16.27 -8.91
CA LEU A 233 -19.01 17.27 -7.91
C LEU A 233 -19.93 16.65 -6.84
N GLU A 234 -20.80 15.69 -7.18
CA GLU A 234 -21.60 14.97 -6.19
C GLU A 234 -20.70 14.06 -5.32
N TRP A 235 -19.70 13.39 -5.94
CA TRP A 235 -18.70 12.65 -5.19
C TRP A 235 -18.01 13.53 -4.13
N ALA A 236 -17.61 14.75 -4.48
CA ALA A 236 -16.96 15.68 -3.54
C ALA A 236 -17.82 16.02 -2.31
N LYS A 237 -19.15 15.91 -2.43
CA LYS A 237 -20.07 16.13 -1.30
C LYS A 237 -20.20 14.92 -0.38
N VAL A 238 -20.04 13.71 -0.90
CA VAL A 238 -20.18 12.48 -0.12
C VAL A 238 -18.86 11.92 0.37
N PHE A 239 -17.71 12.31 -0.23
CA PHE A 239 -16.39 11.87 0.17
C PHE A 239 -15.98 12.50 1.51
N GLY A 240 -15.34 11.70 2.36
CA GLY A 240 -14.64 12.24 3.52
C GLY A 240 -15.49 12.38 4.78
N HIS A 241 -16.06 11.27 5.27
CA HIS A 241 -16.65 11.25 6.61
C HIS A 241 -15.55 11.02 7.67
N PRO A 242 -15.45 11.89 8.72
CA PRO A 242 -14.55 11.64 9.85
C PRO A 242 -15.07 10.48 10.68
N VAL A 243 -14.41 9.32 10.60
CA VAL A 243 -14.74 8.14 11.42
C VAL A 243 -14.36 8.41 12.87
N ARG A 244 -15.28 8.18 13.78
CA ARG A 244 -15.11 8.31 15.23
C ARG A 244 -15.19 6.94 15.90
N TRP A 245 -14.79 6.87 17.16
CA TRP A 245 -14.83 5.64 17.93
C TRP A 245 -16.23 5.02 18.02
N GLU A 246 -17.25 5.84 18.15
CA GLU A 246 -18.66 5.43 18.15
C GLU A 246 -19.14 4.84 16.80
N ASP A 247 -18.45 5.13 15.71
CA ASP A 247 -18.80 4.59 14.39
C ASP A 247 -18.28 3.17 14.18
N LEU A 248 -17.33 2.67 14.98
CA LEU A 248 -16.71 1.36 14.77
C LEU A 248 -17.71 0.21 14.95
N GLY A 249 -18.68 0.33 15.87
CA GLY A 249 -19.77 -0.64 16.03
C GLY A 249 -20.56 -0.81 14.73
N TRP A 250 -20.95 0.29 14.11
CA TRP A 250 -21.65 0.30 12.83
C TRP A 250 -20.80 -0.31 11.69
N LEU A 251 -19.52 0.00 11.62
CA LEU A 251 -18.61 -0.59 10.62
C LEU A 251 -18.52 -2.10 10.79
N ARG A 252 -18.37 -2.58 12.04
CA ARG A 252 -18.32 -4.01 12.35
C ARG A 252 -19.61 -4.74 11.94
N GLU A 253 -20.76 -4.15 12.16
CA GLU A 253 -22.06 -4.71 11.74
C GLU A 253 -22.22 -4.77 10.22
N SER A 254 -21.49 -3.94 9.47
CA SER A 254 -21.63 -3.79 8.03
C SER A 254 -20.81 -4.80 7.21
N THR A 255 -19.89 -5.56 7.81
CA THR A 255 -19.10 -6.59 7.10
C THR A 255 -18.66 -7.70 8.03
N LYS A 256 -18.43 -8.89 7.46
CA LYS A 256 -17.81 -10.04 8.16
C LYS A 256 -16.30 -10.08 7.98
N LEU A 257 -15.75 -9.28 7.07
CA LEU A 257 -14.31 -9.25 6.81
C LEU A 257 -13.55 -8.67 8.02
N PRO A 258 -12.32 -9.13 8.29
CA PRO A 258 -11.43 -8.47 9.23
C PRO A 258 -11.25 -6.99 8.91
N ILE A 259 -11.25 -6.14 9.96
CA ILE A 259 -11.10 -4.69 9.84
C ILE A 259 -9.75 -4.24 10.39
N LEU A 260 -8.98 -3.53 9.55
CA LEU A 260 -7.79 -2.81 9.94
C LEU A 260 -8.07 -1.31 10.00
N LEU A 261 -7.57 -0.62 11.03
CA LEU A 261 -7.60 0.85 11.09
C LEU A 261 -6.30 1.43 10.54
N LYS A 262 -6.37 2.12 9.39
CA LYS A 262 -5.22 2.74 8.73
C LYS A 262 -5.06 4.21 9.13
N GLY A 263 -3.82 4.59 9.47
CA GLY A 263 -3.47 5.94 9.92
C GLY A 263 -3.19 6.03 11.43
N ILE A 264 -3.07 4.90 12.11
CA ILE A 264 -2.82 4.84 13.55
C ILE A 264 -1.32 5.00 13.85
N LEU A 265 -0.98 5.99 14.67
CA LEU A 265 0.40 6.29 15.11
C LEU A 265 0.52 6.47 16.63
N HIS A 266 -0.58 6.38 17.37
CA HIS A 266 -0.58 6.54 18.83
C HIS A 266 -0.94 5.21 19.52
N PRO A 267 -0.16 4.74 20.52
CA PRO A 267 -0.41 3.48 21.19
C PRO A 267 -1.75 3.42 21.95
N ASP A 268 -2.27 4.55 22.41
CA ASP A 268 -3.59 4.57 23.07
C ASP A 268 -4.73 4.31 22.08
N ASP A 269 -4.56 4.75 20.82
CA ASP A 269 -5.53 4.45 19.76
C ASP A 269 -5.53 2.96 19.41
N VAL A 270 -4.38 2.28 19.51
CA VAL A 270 -4.29 0.82 19.36
C VAL A 270 -5.07 0.10 20.47
N ARG A 271 -4.92 0.53 21.74
CA ARG A 271 -5.64 -0.06 22.86
C ARG A 271 -7.15 0.12 22.69
N LYS A 272 -7.59 1.34 22.32
CA LYS A 272 -9.00 1.61 22.02
C LYS A 272 -9.52 0.77 20.86
N ALA A 273 -8.74 0.61 19.79
CA ALA A 273 -9.12 -0.23 18.66
C ALA A 273 -9.38 -1.68 19.10
N ARG A 274 -8.53 -2.23 19.97
CA ARG A 274 -8.73 -3.56 20.57
C ARG A 274 -10.02 -3.63 21.39
N ASP A 275 -10.27 -2.61 22.23
CA ASP A 275 -11.49 -2.55 23.06
C ASP A 275 -12.76 -2.47 22.22
N HIS A 276 -12.67 -1.94 21.00
CA HIS A 276 -13.75 -1.90 20.01
C HIS A 276 -13.82 -3.15 19.08
N GLY A 277 -13.00 -4.19 19.33
CA GLY A 277 -13.03 -5.43 18.55
C GLY A 277 -12.53 -5.28 17.11
N ILE A 278 -11.57 -4.40 16.90
CA ILE A 278 -10.85 -4.26 15.63
C ILE A 278 -9.82 -5.38 15.49
N ASP A 279 -9.69 -5.91 14.28
CA ASP A 279 -8.90 -7.12 14.02
C ASP A 279 -7.41 -6.82 13.76
N GLY A 280 -7.06 -5.60 13.33
CA GLY A 280 -5.67 -5.24 13.04
C GLY A 280 -5.42 -3.74 12.96
N ILE A 281 -4.16 -3.35 13.02
CA ILE A 281 -3.70 -1.97 12.88
C ILE A 281 -2.91 -1.82 11.59
N TYR A 282 -3.05 -0.67 10.96
CA TYR A 282 -2.23 -0.27 9.84
C TYR A 282 -1.48 1.04 10.21
N CYS A 283 -0.27 0.87 10.73
CA CYS A 283 0.64 1.94 11.11
C CYS A 283 1.12 2.68 9.86
N SER A 284 0.68 3.91 9.70
CA SER A 284 0.91 4.72 8.50
C SER A 284 0.66 6.20 8.80
N ASN A 285 1.42 7.10 8.17
CA ASN A 285 1.10 8.52 8.08
C ASN A 285 0.77 8.94 6.63
N HIS A 286 0.24 7.98 5.83
CA HIS A 286 -0.12 8.21 4.44
C HIS A 286 1.06 8.65 3.56
N GLY A 287 2.28 8.22 3.90
CA GLY A 287 3.50 8.63 3.19
C GLY A 287 3.81 10.12 3.31
N GLY A 288 3.36 10.80 4.38
CA GLY A 288 3.55 12.23 4.59
C GLY A 288 2.64 13.12 3.72
N ARG A 289 1.52 12.59 3.20
CA ARG A 289 0.65 13.29 2.24
C ARG A 289 -0.54 13.99 2.88
N GLN A 290 -0.88 13.69 4.13
CA GLN A 290 -2.05 14.27 4.82
C GLN A 290 -1.68 15.36 5.81
N ALA A 291 -0.67 15.14 6.64
CA ALA A 291 -0.17 16.14 7.57
C ALA A 291 1.34 16.31 7.40
N ASN A 292 1.82 17.53 7.53
CA ASN A 292 3.25 17.85 7.57
C ASN A 292 3.65 18.28 8.98
N GLY A 293 4.85 17.91 9.42
CA GLY A 293 5.33 18.15 10.78
C GLY A 293 5.02 17.03 11.78
N GLY A 294 4.42 15.90 11.30
CA GLY A 294 4.14 14.73 12.12
C GLY A 294 5.33 13.80 12.32
N LEU A 295 5.17 12.85 13.25
CA LEU A 295 6.13 11.79 13.54
C LEU A 295 6.29 10.86 12.31
N PRO A 296 7.52 10.48 11.92
CA PRO A 296 7.73 9.40 10.95
C PRO A 296 7.07 8.10 11.41
N ALA A 297 6.38 7.40 10.50
CA ALA A 297 5.62 6.20 10.87
C ALA A 297 6.51 5.10 11.47
N LEU A 298 7.75 4.95 10.98
CA LEU A 298 8.71 3.96 11.51
C LEU A 298 9.06 4.21 12.99
N GLU A 299 9.14 5.47 13.41
CA GLU A 299 9.42 5.83 14.80
C GLU A 299 8.24 5.49 15.74
N ALA A 300 7.01 5.47 15.21
CA ALA A 300 5.83 5.05 15.97
C ALA A 300 5.72 3.53 16.08
N LEU A 301 6.22 2.80 15.07
CA LEU A 301 5.98 1.36 14.90
C LEU A 301 6.28 0.51 16.16
N PRO A 302 7.42 0.65 16.87
CA PRO A 302 7.69 -0.18 18.04
C PRO A 302 6.64 -0.02 19.16
N ALA A 303 6.18 1.22 19.41
CA ALA A 303 5.16 1.50 20.41
C ALA A 303 3.78 0.96 20.01
N ILE A 304 3.45 1.04 18.70
CA ILE A 304 2.23 0.48 18.11
C ILE A 304 2.22 -1.05 18.25
N VAL A 305 3.30 -1.73 17.85
CA VAL A 305 3.44 -3.18 17.96
C VAL A 305 3.33 -3.64 19.42
N LYS A 306 3.97 -2.94 20.34
CA LYS A 306 3.86 -3.24 21.77
C LYS A 306 2.42 -3.12 22.28
N ALA A 307 1.68 -2.08 21.85
CA ALA A 307 0.28 -1.87 22.27
C ALA A 307 -0.69 -2.84 21.60
N ALA A 308 -0.31 -3.39 20.44
CA ALA A 308 -1.13 -4.35 19.68
C ALA A 308 -1.25 -5.72 20.38
N GLU A 309 -0.29 -6.11 21.25
CA GLU A 309 -0.32 -7.36 22.05
C GLU A 309 -0.70 -8.59 21.22
N GLY A 310 -0.07 -8.77 20.06
CA GLY A 310 -0.29 -9.90 19.14
C GLY A 310 -1.31 -9.64 18.03
N MET A 311 -2.07 -8.56 18.05
CA MET A 311 -2.90 -8.14 16.92
C MET A 311 -2.00 -7.78 15.73
N PRO A 312 -2.33 -8.18 14.48
CA PRO A 312 -1.52 -7.85 13.32
C PRO A 312 -1.31 -6.35 13.12
N VAL A 313 -0.08 -5.95 12.79
CA VAL A 313 0.28 -4.57 12.47
C VAL A 313 0.86 -4.51 11.05
N LEU A 314 0.10 -3.99 10.10
CA LEU A 314 0.60 -3.59 8.79
C LEU A 314 1.36 -2.27 8.92
N PHE A 315 2.36 -2.08 8.07
CA PHE A 315 3.17 -0.86 8.05
C PHE A 315 3.39 -0.36 6.63
N ASP A 316 3.33 0.96 6.42
CA ASP A 316 3.87 1.66 5.25
C ASP A 316 4.45 3.03 5.66
N SER A 317 4.85 3.80 4.69
CA SER A 317 5.43 5.14 4.78
C SER A 317 6.96 5.16 4.80
N GLY A 318 7.53 5.58 3.70
CA GLY A 318 8.98 5.79 3.53
C GLY A 318 9.76 4.60 2.99
N VAL A 319 9.16 3.42 2.84
CA VAL A 319 9.82 2.20 2.32
C VAL A 319 10.25 2.37 0.86
N ARG A 320 11.51 2.03 0.56
CA ARG A 320 12.12 2.15 -0.77
C ARG A 320 12.83 0.89 -1.24
N SER A 321 13.26 0.02 -0.31
CA SER A 321 14.18 -1.11 -0.57
C SER A 321 13.79 -2.34 0.25
N GLY A 322 14.40 -3.49 -0.07
CA GLY A 322 14.29 -4.71 0.73
C GLY A 322 14.89 -4.55 2.12
N SER A 323 15.94 -3.73 2.26
CA SER A 323 16.52 -3.37 3.55
C SER A 323 15.54 -2.60 4.44
N ASP A 324 14.75 -1.69 3.89
CA ASP A 324 13.72 -0.98 4.65
C ASP A 324 12.61 -1.95 5.10
N VAL A 325 12.22 -2.87 4.22
CA VAL A 325 11.28 -3.94 4.57
C VAL A 325 11.80 -4.76 5.75
N ALA A 326 13.06 -5.20 5.70
CA ALA A 326 13.69 -5.96 6.77
C ALA A 326 13.68 -5.21 8.10
N LYS A 327 14.00 -3.91 8.11
CA LYS A 327 14.00 -3.07 9.32
C LYS A 327 12.59 -2.93 9.92
N ALA A 328 11.58 -2.69 9.09
CA ALA A 328 10.20 -2.61 9.57
C ALA A 328 9.69 -3.95 10.14
N LEU A 329 10.05 -5.08 9.52
CA LEU A 329 9.76 -6.43 10.03
C LEU A 329 10.47 -6.70 11.35
N ALA A 330 11.76 -6.35 11.46
CA ALA A 330 12.54 -6.47 12.69
C ALA A 330 11.97 -5.61 13.84
N LEU A 331 11.32 -4.48 13.53
CA LEU A 331 10.60 -3.64 14.49
C LEU A 331 9.18 -4.16 14.80
N GLY A 332 8.77 -5.29 14.23
CA GLY A 332 7.56 -6.03 14.60
C GLY A 332 6.38 -5.88 13.64
N ALA A 333 6.53 -5.23 12.47
CA ALA A 333 5.48 -5.22 11.47
C ALA A 333 5.11 -6.65 11.02
N THR A 334 3.82 -6.92 10.79
CA THR A 334 3.33 -8.20 10.25
C THR A 334 3.62 -8.28 8.76
N ALA A 335 3.34 -7.20 8.03
CA ALA A 335 3.68 -7.06 6.62
C ALA A 335 3.96 -5.58 6.31
N VAL A 336 4.69 -5.32 5.23
CA VAL A 336 5.26 -4.01 4.89
C VAL A 336 4.83 -3.58 3.51
N GLY A 337 4.28 -2.37 3.39
CA GLY A 337 3.78 -1.79 2.16
C GLY A 337 4.80 -0.89 1.47
N ILE A 338 4.95 -1.08 0.17
CA ILE A 338 5.80 -0.25 -0.67
C ILE A 338 4.95 0.59 -1.62
N GLY A 339 4.82 1.92 -1.34
CA GLY A 339 3.89 2.82 -2.02
C GLY A 339 4.41 3.40 -3.33
N ARG A 340 5.07 4.56 -3.28
CA ARG A 340 5.52 5.29 -4.48
C ARG A 340 6.32 4.43 -5.44
N THR A 341 7.18 3.57 -4.93
CA THR A 341 8.05 2.70 -5.71
C THR A 341 7.27 1.80 -6.67
N TYR A 342 6.14 1.19 -6.22
CA TYR A 342 5.34 0.39 -7.13
C TYR A 342 4.60 1.23 -8.19
N LEU A 343 4.21 2.48 -7.87
CA LEU A 343 3.57 3.37 -8.84
C LEU A 343 4.55 3.80 -9.94
N TYR A 344 5.81 4.04 -9.58
CA TYR A 344 6.85 4.38 -10.56
C TYR A 344 7.12 3.19 -11.50
N ALA A 345 7.21 1.99 -10.95
CA ALA A 345 7.35 0.77 -11.73
C ALA A 345 6.16 0.52 -12.68
N LEU A 346 4.93 0.75 -12.19
CA LEU A 346 3.72 0.70 -12.98
C LEU A 346 3.77 1.68 -14.16
N ALA A 347 4.20 2.92 -13.89
CA ALA A 347 4.24 3.99 -14.90
C ALA A 347 5.19 3.65 -16.07
N ILE A 348 6.35 3.09 -15.77
CA ILE A 348 7.39 2.80 -16.79
C ILE A 348 7.17 1.48 -17.53
N GLY A 349 6.45 0.52 -16.92
CA GLY A 349 6.40 -0.82 -17.51
C GLY A 349 5.11 -1.60 -17.29
N GLY A 350 4.06 -1.00 -16.78
CA GLY A 350 2.80 -1.69 -16.51
C GLY A 350 3.02 -2.92 -15.63
N VAL A 351 2.45 -4.06 -16.01
CA VAL A 351 2.59 -5.33 -15.28
C VAL A 351 4.05 -5.77 -15.18
N ASP A 352 4.81 -5.70 -16.29
CA ASP A 352 6.21 -6.15 -16.32
C ASP A 352 7.09 -5.29 -15.38
N GLY A 353 6.89 -3.97 -15.38
CA GLY A 353 7.58 -3.06 -14.48
C GLY A 353 7.30 -3.37 -13.03
N LEU A 354 6.01 -3.59 -12.68
CA LEU A 354 5.60 -3.99 -11.33
C LEU A 354 6.24 -5.31 -10.90
N VAL A 355 6.18 -6.35 -11.73
CA VAL A 355 6.77 -7.67 -11.43
C VAL A 355 8.28 -7.53 -11.21
N SER A 356 8.99 -6.79 -12.08
CA SER A 356 10.42 -6.55 -11.92
C SER A 356 10.74 -5.88 -10.59
N GLN A 357 10.02 -4.82 -10.24
CA GLN A 357 10.26 -4.08 -9.00
C GLN A 357 9.94 -4.89 -7.74
N LEU A 358 8.82 -5.60 -7.72
CA LEU A 358 8.47 -6.46 -6.59
C LEU A 358 9.50 -7.59 -6.39
N ARG A 359 9.98 -8.19 -7.49
CA ARG A 359 11.07 -9.19 -7.46
C ARG A 359 12.37 -8.56 -6.93
N SER A 360 12.72 -7.33 -7.34
CA SER A 360 13.93 -6.63 -6.86
C SER A 360 13.90 -6.42 -5.35
N VAL A 361 12.79 -5.95 -4.80
CA VAL A 361 12.64 -5.72 -3.35
C VAL A 361 12.67 -7.04 -2.57
N LEU A 362 12.00 -8.08 -3.07
CA LEU A 362 12.00 -9.40 -2.44
C LEU A 362 13.38 -10.07 -2.51
N ALA A 363 14.09 -9.89 -3.62
CA ALA A 363 15.46 -10.42 -3.77
C ALA A 363 16.42 -9.74 -2.78
N GLU A 364 16.35 -8.41 -2.64
CA GLU A 364 17.17 -7.68 -1.67
C GLU A 364 16.88 -8.13 -0.23
N LEU A 365 15.60 -8.28 0.14
CA LEU A 365 15.19 -8.78 1.45
C LEU A 365 15.73 -10.20 1.70
N ASP A 366 15.56 -11.11 0.76
CA ASP A 366 16.01 -12.51 0.88
C ASP A 366 17.53 -12.60 1.00
N LEU A 367 18.27 -11.85 0.17
CA LEU A 367 19.73 -11.80 0.22
C LEU A 367 20.25 -11.19 1.52
N LEU A 368 19.60 -10.13 2.03
CA LEU A 368 19.93 -9.59 3.34
C LEU A 368 19.74 -10.64 4.44
N MET A 369 18.61 -11.36 4.45
CA MET A 369 18.37 -12.43 5.42
C MET A 369 19.40 -13.55 5.32
N ALA A 370 19.81 -13.90 4.10
CA ALA A 370 20.86 -14.90 3.87
C ALA A 370 22.23 -14.46 4.47
N VAL A 371 22.64 -13.23 4.17
CA VAL A 371 23.95 -12.69 4.60
C VAL A 371 23.96 -12.44 6.11
N ASP A 372 22.88 -11.89 6.65
CA ASP A 372 22.78 -11.52 8.08
C ASP A 372 22.38 -12.69 8.99
N GLY A 373 22.11 -13.88 8.41
CA GLY A 373 21.92 -15.11 9.19
C GLY A 373 20.50 -15.28 9.75
N PHE A 374 19.46 -14.88 9.02
CA PHE A 374 18.06 -15.04 9.41
C PHE A 374 17.33 -16.06 8.53
N PRO A 375 17.03 -17.28 9.03
CA PRO A 375 16.34 -18.29 8.24
C PRO A 375 14.85 -18.01 8.02
N SER A 376 14.24 -17.15 8.84
CA SER A 376 12.82 -16.79 8.69
C SER A 376 12.52 -15.35 9.11
N ILE A 377 11.36 -14.84 8.70
CA ILE A 377 10.84 -13.55 9.19
C ILE A 377 10.63 -13.59 10.71
N ALA A 378 10.30 -14.74 11.28
CA ALA A 378 10.16 -14.89 12.73
C ALA A 378 11.50 -14.69 13.45
N ASP A 379 12.60 -15.24 12.91
CA ASP A 379 13.95 -15.05 13.47
C ASP A 379 14.42 -13.60 13.34
N LEU A 380 14.13 -12.93 12.22
CA LEU A 380 14.43 -11.52 12.02
C LEU A 380 13.69 -10.63 13.05
N ARG A 381 12.40 -10.90 13.29
CA ARG A 381 11.61 -10.20 14.32
C ARG A 381 12.15 -10.44 15.73
N ALA A 382 12.51 -11.69 16.03
CA ALA A 382 13.08 -12.03 17.35
C ALA A 382 14.41 -11.35 17.61
N ALA A 383 15.23 -11.13 16.58
CA ALA A 383 16.48 -10.39 16.65
C ALA A 383 16.25 -8.88 16.87
N GLY A 384 15.22 -8.33 16.26
CA GLY A 384 14.91 -6.91 16.30
C GLY A 384 15.87 -6.04 15.47
N ALA A 385 15.61 -4.73 15.47
CA ALA A 385 16.52 -3.74 14.90
C ALA A 385 17.05 -2.81 15.99
N GLN A 386 18.34 -2.53 15.95
CA GLN A 386 19.00 -1.63 16.88
C GLN A 386 18.86 -0.18 16.40
N ARG A 387 18.49 0.72 17.31
CA ARG A 387 18.55 2.16 17.04
C ARG A 387 19.99 2.64 17.13
N ILE A 388 20.45 3.38 16.12
CA ILE A 388 21.82 3.91 15.99
C ILE A 388 21.84 5.43 15.99
#